data_deb10be80bb16ba7ede8a511fd6c41e3
#
_entry.id   deb10be80bb16ba7ede8a511fd6c41e3
#
_cell.length_a   1.000
_cell.length_b   1.000
_cell.length_c   1.000
_cell.angle_alpha   90.00
_cell.angle_beta   90.00
_cell.angle_gamma   90.00
#
_symmetry.space_group_name_H-M   'P 1'
#
loop_
_entity.id
_entity.type
_entity.pdbx_description
1 polymer ?
#
loop_
_entity_poly.entity_id
_entity_poly.type
_entity_poly.pdbx_seq_one_letter_code
_entity_poly.pdbx_strand_id
1 'polypeptide(L)'
;MTKKLGFISLGCSKNLVDTEMMVGIMEKAGYELTEDLAEAHVIIINTCTFIDPAKEESIQTILETAEYKKTGVCERLVAAGCLSQQYKEALAKEIPEVDIFIGTDSWQDILDAVNESYANGGEKVFKFGTIPCANEELIPRASLTPKYTAYVKIAEGCSNGCTFCYIPYVRGPMRSRPISSIVHEVRRLAAEGVREFNLIAQDLSCYGRDLGTNLASLLRELVKIEGVKWIRLFYLYPTYFDDELLDVILHEDKICKYVDIPLQHISNVVLTRMHRRDSSESIYALLRKLRAARPRMTIRTTLMVGFPGETEADFQELCDFIREIKFDDMGAFTFSPQDGTPAARMTDQIDEEVKEDRYHQLMAIQAGISEENNERLIDTDAEVLVEEIIEDGEGHRQAKGRTSYQAPEVDGNVYIDNPGDLKPGDFVNVHIIDGYAYDLIAEVKE
;
A
#
# COMPACT_ATOMS: atom_id res chain seq x y z
N MET A 1 -9.04 27.78 -23.76
CA MET A 1 -8.41 27.73 -22.42
C MET A 1 -8.07 26.28 -22.15
N THR A 2 -6.90 26.01 -21.63
CA THR A 2 -6.51 24.65 -21.20
C THR A 2 -7.37 24.23 -20.02
N LYS A 3 -7.97 23.04 -20.04
CA LYS A 3 -8.76 22.55 -18.92
C LYS A 3 -7.84 22.06 -17.80
N LYS A 4 -8.18 22.40 -16.56
CA LYS A 4 -7.45 21.97 -15.38
C LYS A 4 -8.02 20.67 -14.82
N LEU A 5 -7.14 19.82 -14.31
CA LEU A 5 -7.42 18.51 -13.70
C LEU A 5 -7.03 18.55 -12.22
N GLY A 6 -7.97 18.26 -11.34
CA GLY A 6 -7.75 17.93 -9.95
C GLY A 6 -7.88 16.43 -9.70
N PHE A 7 -7.24 15.93 -8.66
CA PHE A 7 -7.38 14.52 -8.28
C PHE A 7 -7.30 14.34 -6.77
N ILE A 8 -7.96 13.27 -6.29
CA ILE A 8 -7.86 12.78 -4.92
C ILE A 8 -7.65 11.26 -5.00
N SER A 9 -6.59 10.75 -4.38
CA SER A 9 -6.30 9.31 -4.33
C SER A 9 -6.49 8.79 -2.92
N LEU A 10 -7.49 7.95 -2.72
CA LEU A 10 -7.82 7.35 -1.44
C LEU A 10 -7.39 5.88 -1.41
N GLY A 11 -7.15 5.39 -0.19
CA GLY A 11 -6.88 3.98 0.07
C GLY A 11 -5.41 3.60 -0.13
N CYS A 12 -5.12 2.56 -0.90
CA CYS A 12 -3.81 1.90 -0.91
C CYS A 12 -2.90 2.37 -2.04
N SER A 13 -1.62 1.99 -1.97
CA SER A 13 -0.60 2.26 -3.00
C SER A 13 -0.98 1.75 -4.41
N LYS A 14 -1.84 0.71 -4.53
CA LYS A 14 -2.34 0.27 -5.85
C LYS A 14 -3.28 1.31 -6.46
N ASN A 15 -4.15 1.92 -5.65
CA ASN A 15 -4.99 3.04 -6.09
C ASN A 15 -4.14 4.25 -6.49
N LEU A 16 -3.08 4.54 -5.74
CA LEU A 16 -2.17 5.63 -6.08
C LEU A 16 -1.54 5.42 -7.45
N VAL A 17 -1.03 4.22 -7.76
CA VAL A 17 -0.48 3.90 -9.08
C VAL A 17 -1.55 4.02 -10.16
N ASP A 18 -2.78 3.54 -9.92
CA ASP A 18 -3.89 3.70 -10.87
C ASP A 18 -4.21 5.19 -11.11
N THR A 19 -4.14 6.03 -10.05
CA THR A 19 -4.32 7.49 -10.16
C THR A 19 -3.20 8.12 -10.98
N GLU A 20 -1.94 7.79 -10.72
CA GLU A 20 -0.79 8.29 -11.49
C GLU A 20 -0.89 7.98 -12.98
N MET A 21 -1.42 6.79 -13.33
CA MET A 21 -1.68 6.41 -14.72
C MET A 21 -2.84 7.24 -15.31
N MET A 22 -3.96 7.40 -14.61
CA MET A 22 -5.09 8.22 -15.09
C MET A 22 -4.65 9.66 -15.30
N VAL A 23 -3.94 10.25 -14.35
CA VAL A 23 -3.41 11.62 -14.43
C VAL A 23 -2.46 11.77 -15.61
N GLY A 24 -1.52 10.83 -15.78
CA GLY A 24 -0.58 10.86 -16.90
C GLY A 24 -1.26 10.79 -18.28
N ILE A 25 -2.34 10.00 -18.42
CA ILE A 25 -3.16 9.97 -19.64
C ILE A 25 -3.79 11.33 -19.92
N MET A 26 -4.35 11.96 -18.87
CA MET A 26 -5.02 13.25 -18.99
C MET A 26 -4.05 14.40 -19.30
N GLU A 27 -2.86 14.43 -18.65
CA GLU A 27 -1.80 15.39 -18.95
C GLU A 27 -1.34 15.29 -20.41
N LYS A 28 -1.11 14.06 -20.91
CA LYS A 28 -0.76 13.82 -22.31
C LYS A 28 -1.84 14.30 -23.29
N ALA A 29 -3.09 14.31 -22.86
CA ALA A 29 -4.23 14.83 -23.63
C ALA A 29 -4.36 16.37 -23.54
N GLY A 30 -3.47 17.05 -22.78
CA GLY A 30 -3.42 18.51 -22.68
C GLY A 30 -4.17 19.11 -21.50
N TYR A 31 -4.55 18.31 -20.50
CA TYR A 31 -5.04 18.81 -19.21
C TYR A 31 -3.86 19.31 -18.36
N GLU A 32 -4.06 20.41 -17.65
CA GLU A 32 -3.08 20.97 -16.71
C GLU A 32 -3.45 20.59 -15.28
N LEU A 33 -2.50 20.04 -14.53
CA LEU A 33 -2.73 19.69 -13.12
C LEU A 33 -2.89 20.92 -12.25
N THR A 34 -3.78 20.86 -11.27
CA THR A 34 -3.96 21.88 -10.24
C THR A 34 -4.14 21.23 -8.87
N GLU A 35 -3.51 21.82 -7.85
CA GLU A 35 -3.73 21.47 -6.45
C GLU A 35 -5.00 22.14 -5.88
N ASP A 36 -5.41 23.27 -6.47
CA ASP A 36 -6.66 23.95 -6.10
C ASP A 36 -7.85 23.32 -6.84
N LEU A 37 -8.62 22.50 -6.12
CA LEU A 37 -9.80 21.83 -6.67
C LEU A 37 -10.90 22.81 -7.12
N ALA A 38 -10.93 24.04 -6.58
CA ALA A 38 -11.88 25.06 -7.01
C ALA A 38 -11.61 25.54 -8.46
N GLU A 39 -10.36 25.39 -8.94
CA GLU A 39 -9.96 25.73 -10.31
C GLU A 39 -10.00 24.53 -11.27
N ALA A 40 -10.28 23.32 -10.77
CA ALA A 40 -10.29 22.10 -11.58
C ALA A 40 -11.60 21.99 -12.38
N HIS A 41 -11.50 21.82 -13.70
CA HIS A 41 -12.64 21.55 -14.58
C HIS A 41 -13.08 20.08 -14.54
N VAL A 42 -12.12 19.18 -14.33
CA VAL A 42 -12.35 17.73 -14.11
C VAL A 42 -11.71 17.36 -12.79
N ILE A 43 -12.44 16.67 -11.93
CA ILE A 43 -11.89 16.16 -10.67
C ILE A 43 -12.04 14.63 -10.65
N ILE A 44 -10.95 13.92 -10.45
CA ILE A 44 -10.90 12.46 -10.33
C ILE A 44 -10.74 12.09 -8.87
N ILE A 45 -11.65 11.28 -8.34
CA ILE A 45 -11.56 10.70 -7.00
C ILE A 45 -11.37 9.18 -7.16
N ASN A 46 -10.19 8.69 -6.85
CA ASN A 46 -9.93 7.25 -6.83
C ASN A 46 -10.26 6.71 -5.43
N THR A 47 -11.26 5.85 -5.36
CA THR A 47 -11.98 5.47 -4.14
C THR A 47 -11.56 4.12 -3.59
N CYS A 48 -11.72 3.93 -2.28
CA CYS A 48 -11.45 2.69 -1.57
C CYS A 48 -12.75 2.04 -1.05
N THR A 49 -12.70 0.69 -0.85
CA THR A 49 -13.83 -0.07 -0.29
C THR A 49 -13.34 -1.20 0.64
N PHE A 50 -12.10 -1.08 1.15
CA PHE A 50 -11.45 -2.18 1.86
C PHE A 50 -12.14 -2.50 3.20
N ILE A 51 -12.50 -1.48 3.97
CA ILE A 51 -13.22 -1.54 5.24
C ILE A 51 -14.26 -0.42 5.29
N ASP A 52 -15.21 -0.50 6.22
CA ASP A 52 -16.29 0.48 6.30
C ASP A 52 -15.80 1.92 6.51
N PRO A 53 -14.82 2.23 7.38
CA PRO A 53 -14.26 3.58 7.46
C PRO A 53 -13.70 4.11 6.13
N ALA A 54 -13.08 3.25 5.31
CA ALA A 54 -12.57 3.67 4.00
C ALA A 54 -13.67 3.92 2.97
N LYS A 55 -14.82 3.22 3.10
CA LYS A 55 -16.02 3.52 2.30
C LYS A 55 -16.63 4.85 2.69
N GLU A 56 -16.77 5.09 4.00
CA GLU A 56 -17.29 6.34 4.55
C GLU A 56 -16.42 7.53 4.11
N GLU A 57 -15.09 7.42 4.24
CA GLU A 57 -14.14 8.41 3.73
C GLU A 57 -14.35 8.66 2.23
N SER A 58 -14.45 7.60 1.43
CA SER A 58 -14.64 7.72 -0.03
C SER A 58 -15.95 8.43 -0.37
N ILE A 59 -17.05 8.09 0.29
CA ILE A 59 -18.36 8.71 0.07
C ILE A 59 -18.34 10.17 0.51
N GLN A 60 -17.80 10.45 1.70
CA GLN A 60 -17.69 11.80 2.23
C GLN A 60 -16.85 12.69 1.31
N THR A 61 -15.71 12.20 0.86
CA THR A 61 -14.83 12.91 -0.08
C THR A 61 -15.55 13.23 -1.40
N ILE A 62 -16.35 12.29 -1.94
CA ILE A 62 -17.13 12.56 -3.16
C ILE A 62 -18.15 13.65 -2.92
N LEU A 63 -18.88 13.62 -1.80
CA LEU A 63 -19.91 14.61 -1.48
C LEU A 63 -19.33 16.02 -1.27
N GLU A 64 -18.22 16.13 -0.53
CA GLU A 64 -17.50 17.38 -0.32
C GLU A 64 -16.96 17.96 -1.64
N THR A 65 -16.37 17.09 -2.47
CA THR A 65 -15.82 17.50 -3.76
C THR A 65 -16.90 17.91 -4.76
N ALA A 66 -18.10 17.31 -4.67
CA ALA A 66 -19.24 17.69 -5.50
C ALA A 66 -19.67 19.15 -5.33
N GLU A 67 -19.37 19.77 -4.18
CA GLU A 67 -19.68 21.19 -3.96
C GLU A 67 -18.88 22.11 -4.89
N TYR A 68 -17.72 21.68 -5.43
CA TYR A 68 -16.99 22.45 -6.45
C TYR A 68 -17.73 22.60 -7.78
N LYS A 69 -18.77 21.81 -8.03
CA LYS A 69 -19.70 22.05 -9.16
C LYS A 69 -20.55 23.32 -8.97
N LYS A 70 -20.74 23.78 -7.71
CA LYS A 70 -21.51 24.97 -7.37
C LYS A 70 -20.62 26.17 -7.02
N THR A 71 -19.51 25.91 -6.34
CA THR A 71 -18.63 26.93 -5.77
C THR A 71 -17.36 27.18 -6.58
N GLY A 72 -16.97 26.23 -7.43
CA GLY A 72 -15.79 26.28 -8.30
C GLY A 72 -16.16 26.23 -9.79
N VAL A 73 -15.25 25.73 -10.59
CA VAL A 73 -15.40 25.57 -12.05
C VAL A 73 -15.57 24.11 -12.48
N CYS A 74 -15.83 23.19 -11.57
CA CYS A 74 -15.91 21.76 -11.85
C CYS A 74 -17.07 21.45 -12.81
N GLU A 75 -16.72 20.96 -13.99
CA GLU A 75 -17.66 20.55 -15.04
C GLU A 75 -17.93 19.04 -14.98
N ARG A 76 -16.93 18.24 -14.56
CA ARG A 76 -17.03 16.77 -14.50
C ARG A 76 -16.40 16.22 -13.24
N LEU A 77 -17.17 15.45 -12.49
CA LEU A 77 -16.73 14.70 -11.32
C LEU A 77 -16.66 13.21 -11.64
N VAL A 78 -15.50 12.62 -11.43
CA VAL A 78 -15.21 11.20 -11.72
C VAL A 78 -15.01 10.45 -10.41
N ALA A 79 -15.80 9.40 -10.18
CA ALA A 79 -15.56 8.41 -9.15
C ALA A 79 -14.92 7.16 -9.77
N ALA A 80 -13.66 6.91 -9.47
CA ALA A 80 -12.91 5.76 -9.95
C ALA A 80 -12.60 4.77 -8.82
N GLY A 81 -12.14 3.57 -9.17
CA GLY A 81 -11.55 2.61 -8.23
C GLY A 81 -12.52 1.63 -7.60
N CYS A 82 -12.16 1.18 -6.38
CA CYS A 82 -12.79 0.00 -5.76
C CYS A 82 -14.27 0.23 -5.39
N LEU A 83 -14.63 1.40 -4.87
CA LEU A 83 -16.02 1.70 -4.51
C LEU A 83 -16.92 1.71 -5.74
N SER A 84 -16.46 2.38 -6.81
CA SER A 84 -17.18 2.40 -8.10
C SER A 84 -17.32 0.99 -8.68
N GLN A 85 -16.27 0.17 -8.62
CA GLN A 85 -16.31 -1.22 -9.09
C GLN A 85 -17.28 -2.09 -8.28
N GLN A 86 -17.38 -1.88 -6.98
CA GLN A 86 -18.24 -2.67 -6.10
C GLN A 86 -19.72 -2.35 -6.30
N TYR A 87 -20.06 -1.07 -6.33
CA TYR A 87 -21.47 -0.64 -6.27
C TYR A 87 -22.05 -0.20 -7.62
N LYS A 88 -21.20 0.13 -8.58
CA LYS A 88 -21.60 0.44 -9.98
C LYS A 88 -22.81 1.41 -10.06
N GLU A 89 -23.86 1.01 -10.77
CA GLU A 89 -25.07 1.82 -10.96
C GLU A 89 -25.84 2.09 -9.65
N ALA A 90 -25.64 1.29 -8.62
CA ALA A 90 -26.25 1.56 -7.30
C ALA A 90 -25.63 2.81 -6.68
N LEU A 91 -24.29 2.98 -6.76
CA LEU A 91 -23.60 4.19 -6.29
C LEU A 91 -24.09 5.44 -7.05
N ALA A 92 -24.32 5.31 -8.35
CA ALA A 92 -24.78 6.40 -9.20
C ALA A 92 -26.22 6.89 -8.88
N LYS A 93 -27.03 6.05 -8.24
CA LYS A 93 -28.38 6.45 -7.78
C LYS A 93 -28.31 7.21 -6.47
N GLU A 94 -27.42 6.81 -5.59
CA GLU A 94 -27.26 7.41 -4.26
C GLU A 94 -26.46 8.73 -4.32
N ILE A 95 -25.51 8.83 -5.28
CA ILE A 95 -24.68 10.04 -5.46
C ILE A 95 -24.87 10.57 -6.89
N PRO A 96 -25.96 11.32 -7.14
CA PRO A 96 -26.28 11.85 -8.47
C PRO A 96 -25.30 12.91 -8.97
N GLU A 97 -24.48 13.50 -8.11
CA GLU A 97 -23.50 14.54 -8.45
C GLU A 97 -22.34 14.03 -9.30
N VAL A 98 -22.01 12.75 -9.24
CA VAL A 98 -20.94 12.13 -10.03
C VAL A 98 -21.40 11.93 -11.48
N ASP A 99 -20.57 12.36 -12.43
CA ASP A 99 -20.85 12.26 -13.87
C ASP A 99 -20.31 10.96 -14.48
N ILE A 100 -19.17 10.49 -13.95
CA ILE A 100 -18.41 9.39 -14.55
C ILE A 100 -18.03 8.36 -13.48
N PHE A 101 -18.30 7.09 -13.72
CA PHE A 101 -17.94 5.98 -12.84
C PHE A 101 -16.99 5.04 -13.57
N ILE A 102 -15.80 4.81 -12.98
CA ILE A 102 -14.75 3.98 -13.56
C ILE A 102 -14.38 2.85 -12.59
N GLY A 103 -14.42 1.62 -13.06
CA GLY A 103 -13.98 0.45 -12.31
C GLY A 103 -12.46 0.32 -12.25
N THR A 104 -12.00 -0.61 -11.42
CA THR A 104 -10.56 -0.87 -11.19
C THR A 104 -9.81 -1.36 -12.43
N ASP A 105 -10.50 -2.01 -13.36
CA ASP A 105 -9.93 -2.55 -14.60
C ASP A 105 -10.11 -1.60 -15.81
N SER A 106 -10.68 -0.40 -15.60
CA SER A 106 -11.03 0.54 -16.69
C SER A 106 -10.41 1.94 -16.50
N TRP A 107 -9.46 2.10 -15.60
CA TRP A 107 -8.79 3.39 -15.36
C TRP A 107 -8.10 3.95 -16.64
N GLN A 108 -7.66 3.09 -17.54
CA GLN A 108 -7.10 3.47 -18.85
C GLN A 108 -8.09 4.19 -19.76
N ASP A 109 -9.39 3.99 -19.56
CA ASP A 109 -10.46 4.58 -20.36
C ASP A 109 -10.85 5.99 -19.88
N ILE A 110 -10.08 6.56 -18.93
CA ILE A 110 -10.40 7.85 -18.28
C ILE A 110 -10.64 8.98 -19.30
N LEU A 111 -9.77 9.11 -20.30
CA LEU A 111 -9.88 10.17 -21.33
C LEU A 111 -11.13 9.95 -22.20
N ASP A 112 -11.38 8.74 -22.62
CA ASP A 112 -12.56 8.41 -23.42
C ASP A 112 -13.84 8.64 -22.63
N ALA A 113 -13.87 8.27 -21.33
CA ALA A 113 -15.00 8.51 -20.45
C ALA A 113 -15.30 10.00 -20.26
N VAL A 114 -14.26 10.82 -20.07
CA VAL A 114 -14.38 12.27 -19.95
C VAL A 114 -14.91 12.88 -21.26
N ASN A 115 -14.34 12.49 -22.40
CA ASN A 115 -14.79 12.98 -23.73
C ASN A 115 -16.26 12.58 -24.00
N GLU A 116 -16.64 11.34 -23.70
CA GLU A 116 -18.03 10.86 -23.83
C GLU A 116 -18.97 11.68 -22.95
N SER A 117 -18.60 11.97 -21.72
CA SER A 117 -19.42 12.77 -20.80
C SER A 117 -19.62 14.23 -21.27
N TYR A 118 -18.67 14.79 -22.04
CA TYR A 118 -18.87 16.09 -22.66
C TYR A 118 -19.78 16.01 -23.89
N ALA A 119 -19.77 14.90 -24.62
CA ALA A 119 -20.50 14.73 -25.88
C ALA A 119 -21.96 14.30 -25.68
N ASN A 120 -22.31 13.57 -24.59
CA ASN A 120 -23.61 12.90 -24.41
C ASN A 120 -24.70 13.77 -23.76
N GLY A 121 -24.48 15.09 -23.61
CA GLY A 121 -25.49 16.00 -23.06
C GLY A 121 -25.71 15.90 -21.55
N GLY A 122 -24.80 15.28 -20.78
CA GLY A 122 -24.84 15.20 -19.32
C GLY A 122 -25.41 13.87 -18.79
N GLU A 123 -25.57 12.87 -19.64
CA GLU A 123 -25.85 11.50 -19.18
C GLU A 123 -24.63 10.93 -18.43
N LYS A 124 -24.88 10.07 -17.44
CA LYS A 124 -23.82 9.42 -16.67
C LYS A 124 -23.04 8.44 -17.54
N VAL A 125 -21.71 8.42 -17.38
CA VAL A 125 -20.82 7.50 -18.09
C VAL A 125 -20.35 6.41 -17.14
N PHE A 126 -20.40 5.16 -17.61
CA PHE A 126 -19.97 3.98 -16.87
C PHE A 126 -18.90 3.23 -17.66
N LYS A 127 -17.73 3.05 -17.06
CA LYS A 127 -16.63 2.23 -17.59
C LYS A 127 -16.30 1.13 -16.60
N PHE A 128 -16.83 -0.07 -16.84
CA PHE A 128 -16.55 -1.27 -16.05
C PHE A 128 -16.15 -2.37 -17.01
N GLY A 129 -14.86 -2.59 -17.13
CA GLY A 129 -14.29 -3.61 -18.00
C GLY A 129 -13.83 -4.84 -17.22
N THR A 130 -13.44 -5.85 -17.98
CA THR A 130 -12.77 -7.07 -17.50
C THR A 130 -11.43 -7.26 -18.19
N ILE A 131 -10.94 -6.26 -18.92
CA ILE A 131 -9.75 -6.40 -19.77
C ILE A 131 -8.53 -6.02 -18.92
N PRO A 132 -7.59 -6.94 -18.73
CA PRO A 132 -6.31 -6.62 -18.12
C PRO A 132 -5.61 -5.52 -18.94
N CYS A 133 -5.05 -4.53 -18.28
CA CYS A 133 -4.20 -3.57 -18.96
C CYS A 133 -2.97 -4.29 -19.51
N ALA A 134 -2.91 -4.44 -20.83
CA ALA A 134 -1.70 -4.90 -21.50
C ALA A 134 -0.80 -3.69 -21.75
N ASN A 135 0.50 -3.86 -21.56
CA ASN A 135 1.53 -2.85 -21.84
C ASN A 135 1.43 -1.59 -20.95
N GLU A 136 1.22 -1.78 -19.63
CA GLU A 136 1.21 -0.67 -18.66
C GLU A 136 2.49 0.19 -18.76
N GLU A 137 3.62 -0.39 -19.14
CA GLU A 137 4.89 0.32 -19.32
C GLU A 137 4.89 1.40 -20.41
N LEU A 138 3.93 1.34 -21.34
CA LEU A 138 3.78 2.32 -22.42
C LEU A 138 2.82 3.47 -22.05
N ILE A 139 2.10 3.33 -20.94
CA ILE A 139 1.14 4.33 -20.49
C ILE A 139 1.90 5.47 -19.81
N PRO A 140 1.56 6.73 -20.12
CA PRO A 140 2.09 7.87 -19.39
C PRO A 140 1.72 7.76 -17.91
N ARG A 141 2.65 8.06 -17.04
CA ARG A 141 2.46 8.05 -15.60
C ARG A 141 2.95 9.37 -15.03
N ALA A 142 2.06 10.09 -14.36
CA ALA A 142 2.43 11.26 -13.57
C ALA A 142 3.09 10.78 -12.27
N SER A 143 4.10 11.50 -11.79
CA SER A 143 4.69 11.22 -10.49
C SER A 143 3.93 11.99 -9.42
N LEU A 144 3.14 11.31 -8.61
CA LEU A 144 2.43 11.88 -7.46
C LEU A 144 3.13 11.57 -6.14
N THR A 145 4.17 10.73 -6.19
CA THR A 145 5.09 10.49 -5.08
C THR A 145 6.30 11.42 -5.16
N PRO A 146 7.06 11.61 -4.06
CA PRO A 146 8.34 12.30 -4.11
C PRO A 146 9.28 11.69 -5.16
N LYS A 147 10.07 12.51 -5.83
CA LYS A 147 10.90 12.11 -6.99
C LYS A 147 11.91 10.99 -6.71
N TYR A 148 12.21 10.69 -5.45
CA TYR A 148 13.19 9.68 -5.06
C TYR A 148 12.56 8.30 -4.80
N THR A 149 11.22 8.19 -4.69
CA THR A 149 10.51 6.93 -4.41
C THR A 149 9.36 6.70 -5.38
N ALA A 150 9.07 5.43 -5.69
CA ALA A 150 7.92 5.06 -6.50
C ALA A 150 7.37 3.70 -6.08
N TYR A 151 6.04 3.57 -6.14
CA TYR A 151 5.39 2.26 -6.09
C TYR A 151 5.33 1.64 -7.48
N VAL A 152 5.66 0.35 -7.59
CA VAL A 152 5.60 -0.41 -8.86
C VAL A 152 4.66 -1.59 -8.69
N LYS A 153 3.52 -1.52 -9.35
CA LYS A 153 2.53 -2.59 -9.36
C LYS A 153 2.99 -3.71 -10.30
N ILE A 154 3.34 -4.88 -9.73
CA ILE A 154 3.88 -6.01 -10.50
C ILE A 154 2.83 -7.04 -10.89
N ALA A 155 1.69 -7.03 -10.19
CA ALA A 155 0.53 -7.87 -10.48
C ALA A 155 -0.75 -7.19 -10.01
N GLU A 156 -1.89 -7.62 -10.54
CA GLU A 156 -3.22 -7.15 -10.19
C GLU A 156 -4.12 -8.33 -9.82
N GLY A 157 -5.01 -8.13 -8.84
CA GLY A 157 -5.94 -9.16 -8.37
C GLY A 157 -5.32 -10.19 -7.42
N CYS A 158 -6.17 -11.06 -6.85
CA CYS A 158 -5.74 -12.08 -5.88
C CYS A 158 -6.57 -13.35 -6.02
N SER A 159 -5.89 -14.52 -5.95
CA SER A 159 -6.50 -15.83 -6.05
C SER A 159 -6.48 -16.63 -4.74
N ASN A 160 -6.17 -16.01 -3.59
CA ASN A 160 -6.09 -16.70 -2.29
C ASN A 160 -7.47 -17.09 -1.72
N GLY A 161 -8.51 -16.29 -1.95
CA GLY A 161 -9.88 -16.60 -1.57
C GLY A 161 -10.16 -16.53 -0.06
N CYS A 162 -9.44 -15.67 0.68
CA CYS A 162 -9.70 -15.44 2.10
C CYS A 162 -11.15 -15.01 2.34
N THR A 163 -11.82 -15.59 3.35
CA THR A 163 -13.27 -15.44 3.56
C THR A 163 -13.71 -14.01 3.91
N PHE A 164 -12.80 -13.19 4.43
CA PHE A 164 -13.04 -11.79 4.81
C PHE A 164 -12.76 -10.80 3.67
N CYS A 165 -12.10 -11.24 2.60
CA CYS A 165 -11.51 -10.34 1.62
C CYS A 165 -12.40 -10.13 0.40
N TYR A 166 -12.65 -8.87 0.05
CA TYR A 166 -13.45 -8.49 -1.11
C TYR A 166 -12.61 -8.28 -2.39
N ILE A 167 -11.28 -8.32 -2.30
CA ILE A 167 -10.36 -8.06 -3.42
C ILE A 167 -10.65 -8.90 -4.67
N PRO A 168 -10.89 -10.24 -4.58
CA PRO A 168 -11.18 -11.04 -5.78
C PRO A 168 -12.41 -10.56 -6.56
N TYR A 169 -13.37 -9.90 -5.90
CA TYR A 169 -14.59 -9.40 -6.51
C TYR A 169 -14.40 -8.04 -7.20
N VAL A 170 -13.49 -7.20 -6.70
CA VAL A 170 -13.26 -5.85 -7.25
C VAL A 170 -12.05 -5.75 -8.16
N ARG A 171 -11.03 -6.63 -7.98
CA ARG A 171 -9.80 -6.62 -8.78
C ARG A 171 -9.55 -7.93 -9.55
N GLY A 172 -10.47 -8.89 -9.41
CA GLY A 172 -10.42 -10.17 -10.11
C GLY A 172 -9.32 -11.13 -9.62
N PRO A 173 -9.10 -12.23 -10.34
CA PRO A 173 -8.02 -13.17 -10.07
C PRO A 173 -6.66 -12.51 -10.34
N MET A 174 -5.61 -13.09 -9.74
CA MET A 174 -4.25 -12.61 -9.92
C MET A 174 -3.81 -12.68 -11.39
N ARG A 175 -3.21 -11.60 -11.85
CA ARG A 175 -2.60 -11.44 -13.17
C ARG A 175 -1.26 -10.74 -13.01
N SER A 176 -0.18 -11.44 -13.33
CA SER A 176 1.18 -10.90 -13.24
C SER A 176 1.54 -10.09 -14.48
N ARG A 177 2.28 -9.02 -14.30
CA ARG A 177 2.90 -8.30 -15.41
C ARG A 177 4.17 -9.03 -15.86
N PRO A 178 4.50 -9.06 -17.17
CA PRO A 178 5.75 -9.63 -17.66
C PRO A 178 6.98 -8.95 -17.04
N ILE A 179 8.03 -9.73 -16.74
CA ILE A 179 9.30 -9.19 -16.20
C ILE A 179 9.83 -8.04 -17.08
N SER A 180 9.77 -8.19 -18.40
CA SER A 180 10.23 -7.15 -19.35
C SER A 180 9.50 -5.82 -19.20
N SER A 181 8.17 -5.86 -18.93
CA SER A 181 7.34 -4.68 -18.70
C SER A 181 7.77 -3.95 -17.44
N ILE A 182 7.93 -4.68 -16.34
CA ILE A 182 8.34 -4.11 -15.04
C ILE A 182 9.76 -3.54 -15.12
N VAL A 183 10.69 -4.27 -15.74
CA VAL A 183 12.07 -3.81 -15.93
C VAL A 183 12.12 -2.53 -16.77
N HIS A 184 11.28 -2.43 -17.82
CA HIS A 184 11.18 -1.21 -18.64
C HIS A 184 10.72 -0.01 -17.81
N GLU A 185 9.66 -0.18 -17.02
CA GLU A 185 9.13 0.87 -16.14
C GLU A 185 10.15 1.31 -15.09
N VAL A 186 10.78 0.36 -14.39
CA VAL A 186 11.79 0.66 -13.36
C VAL A 186 13.00 1.38 -13.95
N ARG A 187 13.47 0.98 -15.14
CA ARG A 187 14.56 1.69 -15.82
C ARG A 187 14.20 3.13 -16.15
N ARG A 188 13.00 3.37 -16.65
CA ARG A 188 12.52 4.72 -16.98
C ARG A 188 12.46 5.58 -15.72
N LEU A 189 11.83 5.09 -14.64
CA LEU A 189 11.72 5.82 -13.39
C LEU A 189 13.10 6.07 -12.73
N ALA A 190 14.02 5.10 -12.80
CA ALA A 190 15.38 5.26 -12.28
C ALA A 190 16.16 6.34 -13.06
N ALA A 191 15.96 6.43 -14.39
CA ALA A 191 16.54 7.49 -15.23
C ALA A 191 15.93 8.87 -14.92
N GLU A 192 14.69 8.93 -14.45
CA GLU A 192 14.01 10.14 -13.99
C GLU A 192 14.43 10.57 -12.57
N GLY A 193 15.21 9.74 -11.85
CA GLY A 193 15.78 10.07 -10.56
C GLY A 193 15.24 9.25 -9.38
N VAL A 194 14.30 8.33 -9.60
CA VAL A 194 13.80 7.43 -8.55
C VAL A 194 14.92 6.50 -8.07
N ARG A 195 15.05 6.34 -6.76
CA ARG A 195 16.06 5.53 -6.10
C ARG A 195 15.47 4.38 -5.29
N GLU A 196 14.31 4.57 -4.67
CA GLU A 196 13.58 3.55 -3.94
C GLU A 196 12.39 3.06 -4.76
N PHE A 197 12.26 1.73 -4.88
CA PHE A 197 11.18 1.07 -5.61
C PHE A 197 10.42 0.15 -4.66
N ASN A 198 9.18 0.50 -4.40
CA ASN A 198 8.27 -0.26 -3.55
C ASN A 198 7.44 -1.18 -4.43
N LEU A 199 7.78 -2.48 -4.48
CA LEU A 199 7.03 -3.45 -5.28
C LEU A 199 5.73 -3.81 -4.57
N ILE A 200 4.62 -3.71 -5.30
CA ILE A 200 3.27 -3.95 -4.77
C ILE A 200 2.46 -4.88 -5.67
N ALA A 201 1.65 -5.69 -5.01
CA ALA A 201 0.54 -6.47 -5.54
C ALA A 201 -0.45 -6.72 -4.39
N GLN A 202 -1.51 -7.48 -4.60
CA GLN A 202 -2.35 -7.96 -3.50
C GLN A 202 -1.70 -9.15 -2.78
N ASP A 203 -0.87 -9.90 -3.50
CA ASP A 203 0.00 -10.97 -2.98
C ASP A 203 1.26 -11.01 -3.86
N LEU A 204 2.35 -10.47 -3.34
CA LEU A 204 3.61 -10.36 -4.08
C LEU A 204 4.27 -11.73 -4.28
N SER A 205 4.14 -12.63 -3.30
CA SER A 205 4.78 -13.95 -3.31
C SER A 205 4.24 -14.89 -4.39
N CYS A 206 3.01 -14.61 -4.89
CA CYS A 206 2.42 -15.36 -6.01
C CYS A 206 2.88 -14.88 -7.39
N TYR A 207 3.64 -13.78 -7.48
CA TYR A 207 4.04 -13.19 -8.76
C TYR A 207 4.68 -14.21 -9.71
N GLY A 208 4.26 -14.14 -10.97
CA GLY A 208 4.85 -14.90 -12.08
C GLY A 208 4.36 -16.33 -12.21
N ARG A 209 3.60 -16.89 -11.24
CA ARG A 209 3.11 -18.27 -11.31
C ARG A 209 2.21 -18.54 -12.51
N ASP A 210 1.42 -17.56 -12.92
CA ASP A 210 0.57 -17.57 -14.12
C ASP A 210 1.37 -17.41 -15.42
N LEU A 211 2.62 -16.95 -15.33
CA LEU A 211 3.53 -16.73 -16.46
C LEU A 211 4.67 -17.81 -16.52
N GLY A 212 4.69 -18.78 -15.60
CA GLY A 212 5.75 -19.78 -15.51
C GLY A 212 7.09 -19.21 -15.02
N THR A 213 7.06 -18.14 -14.23
CA THR A 213 8.21 -17.51 -13.58
C THR A 213 7.93 -17.27 -12.09
N ASN A 214 8.78 -16.53 -11.39
CA ASN A 214 8.62 -16.21 -9.96
C ASN A 214 9.20 -14.84 -9.59
N LEU A 215 8.91 -14.40 -8.35
CA LEU A 215 9.38 -13.12 -7.81
C LEU A 215 10.91 -13.05 -7.75
N ALA A 216 11.60 -14.12 -7.36
CA ALA A 216 13.07 -14.16 -7.31
C ALA A 216 13.71 -13.86 -8.67
N SER A 217 13.14 -14.40 -9.75
CA SER A 217 13.57 -14.12 -11.13
C SER A 217 13.40 -12.65 -11.51
N LEU A 218 12.29 -12.02 -11.12
CA LEU A 218 12.07 -10.59 -11.33
C LEU A 218 13.11 -9.76 -10.54
N LEU A 219 13.31 -10.05 -9.27
CA LEU A 219 14.24 -9.32 -8.42
C LEU A 219 15.67 -9.35 -8.96
N ARG A 220 16.14 -10.50 -9.46
CA ARG A 220 17.46 -10.63 -10.11
C ARG A 220 17.63 -9.74 -11.34
N GLU A 221 16.55 -9.40 -12.05
CA GLU A 221 16.62 -8.45 -13.15
C GLU A 221 16.59 -7.00 -12.67
N LEU A 222 15.79 -6.69 -11.64
CA LEU A 222 15.67 -5.33 -11.12
C LEU A 222 16.95 -4.83 -10.44
N VAL A 223 17.66 -5.68 -9.72
CA VAL A 223 18.93 -5.30 -9.04
C VAL A 223 20.04 -4.93 -10.02
N LYS A 224 19.97 -5.37 -11.29
CA LYS A 224 20.92 -5.00 -12.34
C LYS A 224 20.75 -3.57 -12.86
N ILE A 225 19.61 -2.95 -12.57
CA ILE A 225 19.29 -1.62 -13.10
C ILE A 225 20.15 -0.57 -12.38
N GLU A 226 20.84 0.25 -13.16
CA GLU A 226 21.58 1.39 -12.67
C GLU A 226 20.62 2.44 -12.08
N GLY A 227 21.02 3.09 -11.00
CA GLY A 227 20.21 4.10 -10.30
C GLY A 227 19.22 3.52 -9.27
N VAL A 228 18.85 2.24 -9.35
CA VAL A 228 18.10 1.56 -8.28
C VAL A 228 18.98 1.42 -7.05
N LYS A 229 18.52 1.91 -5.91
CA LYS A 229 19.22 1.79 -4.64
C LYS A 229 18.49 0.89 -3.66
N TRP A 230 17.18 1.09 -3.45
CA TRP A 230 16.36 0.25 -2.60
C TRP A 230 15.19 -0.37 -3.37
N ILE A 231 15.00 -1.67 -3.16
CA ILE A 231 13.82 -2.44 -3.59
C ILE A 231 13.17 -3.01 -2.35
N ARG A 232 11.94 -2.62 -2.08
CA ARG A 232 11.15 -3.05 -0.94
C ARG A 232 9.98 -3.92 -1.39
N LEU A 233 9.69 -4.98 -0.61
CA LEU A 233 8.65 -5.96 -0.92
C LEU A 233 7.49 -5.83 0.07
N PHE A 234 6.29 -5.60 -0.46
CA PHE A 234 5.06 -5.49 0.33
C PHE A 234 4.12 -6.67 0.09
N TYR A 235 3.34 -7.04 1.11
CA TYR A 235 2.25 -8.01 1.01
C TYR A 235 2.70 -9.40 0.54
N LEU A 236 3.66 -9.98 1.24
CA LEU A 236 4.10 -11.35 1.04
C LEU A 236 3.15 -12.33 1.75
N TYR A 237 2.80 -13.41 1.08
CA TYR A 237 1.96 -14.45 1.69
C TYR A 237 2.84 -15.65 2.11
N PRO A 238 2.74 -16.15 3.37
CA PRO A 238 3.68 -17.13 3.91
C PRO A 238 3.86 -18.39 3.07
N THR A 239 2.74 -18.97 2.60
CA THR A 239 2.73 -20.26 1.83
C THR A 239 3.66 -20.25 0.61
N TYR A 240 3.87 -19.09 0.00
CA TYR A 240 4.65 -18.97 -1.24
C TYR A 240 6.02 -18.34 -1.04
N PHE A 241 6.40 -18.12 0.22
CA PHE A 241 7.73 -17.62 0.57
C PHE A 241 8.72 -18.79 0.62
N ASP A 242 9.43 -19.01 -0.48
CA ASP A 242 10.37 -20.13 -0.63
C ASP A 242 11.82 -19.75 -0.33
N ASP A 243 12.70 -20.78 -0.39
CA ASP A 243 14.11 -20.62 -0.12
C ASP A 243 14.85 -19.80 -1.18
N GLU A 244 14.38 -19.86 -2.43
CA GLU A 244 14.96 -19.08 -3.52
C GLU A 244 14.70 -17.57 -3.32
N LEU A 245 13.48 -17.21 -2.91
CA LEU A 245 13.13 -15.81 -2.61
C LEU A 245 13.95 -15.30 -1.42
N LEU A 246 14.06 -16.11 -0.35
CA LEU A 246 14.86 -15.72 0.82
C LEU A 246 16.33 -15.51 0.44
N ASP A 247 16.89 -16.41 -0.35
CA ASP A 247 18.28 -16.31 -0.80
C ASP A 247 18.55 -15.00 -1.56
N VAL A 248 17.66 -14.64 -2.48
CA VAL A 248 17.78 -13.40 -3.25
C VAL A 248 17.65 -12.18 -2.33
N ILE A 249 16.70 -12.18 -1.39
CA ILE A 249 16.53 -11.06 -0.44
C ILE A 249 17.80 -10.89 0.41
N LEU A 250 18.41 -11.98 0.86
CA LEU A 250 19.57 -11.92 1.76
C LEU A 250 20.84 -11.47 1.05
N HIS A 251 21.07 -11.90 -0.19
CA HIS A 251 22.35 -11.71 -0.87
C HIS A 251 22.40 -10.52 -1.84
N GLU A 252 21.26 -9.93 -2.18
CA GLU A 252 21.22 -8.76 -3.04
C GLU A 252 21.16 -7.46 -2.22
N ASP A 253 22.21 -6.66 -2.23
CA ASP A 253 22.36 -5.46 -1.39
C ASP A 253 21.26 -4.40 -1.64
N LYS A 254 20.76 -4.31 -2.88
CA LYS A 254 19.69 -3.37 -3.25
C LYS A 254 18.31 -3.76 -2.72
N ILE A 255 18.14 -4.99 -2.26
CA ILE A 255 16.88 -5.44 -1.68
C ILE A 255 16.89 -5.16 -0.17
N CYS A 256 15.93 -4.39 0.28
CA CYS A 256 15.74 -4.08 1.69
C CYS A 256 15.61 -5.39 2.50
N LYS A 257 16.34 -5.49 3.62
CA LYS A 257 16.22 -6.65 4.52
C LYS A 257 14.97 -6.53 5.37
N TYR A 258 13.87 -6.38 4.70
CA TYR A 258 12.54 -6.09 5.20
C TYR A 258 11.51 -6.97 4.50
N VAL A 259 10.62 -7.59 5.26
CA VAL A 259 9.50 -8.37 4.75
C VAL A 259 8.21 -7.95 5.44
N ASP A 260 7.20 -7.60 4.64
CA ASP A 260 5.84 -7.36 5.10
C ASP A 260 5.00 -8.61 4.80
N ILE A 261 4.62 -9.32 5.86
CA ILE A 261 3.91 -10.60 5.79
C ILE A 261 2.61 -10.50 6.60
N PRO A 262 1.48 -10.11 6.00
CA PRO A 262 0.18 -10.06 6.68
C PRO A 262 -0.29 -11.47 7.08
N LEU A 263 -0.02 -11.88 8.32
CA LEU A 263 -0.36 -13.20 8.86
C LEU A 263 -1.85 -13.31 9.20
N GLN A 264 -2.47 -12.23 9.61
CA GLN A 264 -3.85 -12.07 10.05
C GLN A 264 -4.12 -12.67 11.42
N HIS A 265 -3.74 -13.92 11.68
CA HIS A 265 -3.90 -14.62 12.94
C HIS A 265 -2.87 -15.75 13.11
N ILE A 266 -2.85 -16.43 14.27
CA ILE A 266 -2.00 -17.59 14.53
C ILE A 266 -2.79 -18.85 14.89
N SER A 267 -3.99 -18.74 15.49
CA SER A 267 -4.81 -19.91 15.81
C SER A 267 -5.21 -20.67 14.55
N ASN A 268 -4.95 -21.97 14.53
CA ASN A 268 -5.32 -22.84 13.41
C ASN A 268 -6.83 -22.88 13.16
N VAL A 269 -7.64 -22.70 14.20
CA VAL A 269 -9.11 -22.63 14.09
C VAL A 269 -9.50 -21.38 13.31
N VAL A 270 -8.97 -20.22 13.69
CA VAL A 270 -9.26 -18.94 13.05
C VAL A 270 -8.70 -18.91 11.62
N LEU A 271 -7.45 -19.34 11.41
CA LEU A 271 -6.83 -19.42 10.07
C LEU A 271 -7.65 -20.29 9.11
N THR A 272 -8.15 -21.43 9.56
CA THR A 272 -9.03 -22.30 8.77
C THR A 272 -10.34 -21.60 8.40
N ARG A 273 -10.96 -20.90 9.35
CA ARG A 273 -12.20 -20.12 9.11
C ARG A 273 -11.96 -18.94 8.18
N MET A 274 -10.78 -18.31 8.24
CA MET A 274 -10.32 -17.29 7.31
C MET A 274 -10.01 -17.84 5.90
N HIS A 275 -10.06 -19.17 5.73
CA HIS A 275 -9.61 -19.86 4.51
C HIS A 275 -8.16 -19.55 4.16
N ARG A 276 -7.29 -19.39 5.18
CA ARG A 276 -5.85 -19.26 4.99
C ARG A 276 -5.25 -20.64 4.72
N ARG A 277 -4.21 -20.67 3.86
CA ARG A 277 -3.52 -21.92 3.49
C ARG A 277 -2.42 -22.29 4.48
N ASP A 278 -2.03 -21.33 5.31
CA ASP A 278 -0.99 -21.49 6.31
C ASP A 278 -1.57 -22.13 7.57
N SER A 279 -0.72 -22.85 8.31
CA SER A 279 -0.98 -23.29 9.68
C SER A 279 -0.05 -22.57 10.66
N SER A 280 -0.39 -22.60 11.94
CA SER A 280 0.46 -22.10 13.02
C SER A 280 1.90 -22.64 12.88
N GLU A 281 2.06 -23.95 12.66
CA GLU A 281 3.36 -24.62 12.52
C GLU A 281 4.17 -24.08 11.33
N SER A 282 3.51 -23.87 10.18
CA SER A 282 4.16 -23.34 8.97
C SER A 282 4.59 -21.89 9.14
N ILE A 283 3.75 -21.08 9.79
CA ILE A 283 4.05 -19.68 10.13
C ILE A 283 5.25 -19.61 11.07
N TYR A 284 5.24 -20.36 12.16
CA TYR A 284 6.38 -20.40 13.09
C TYR A 284 7.66 -20.87 12.41
N ALA A 285 7.60 -21.88 11.53
CA ALA A 285 8.76 -22.37 10.79
C ALA A 285 9.37 -21.28 9.90
N LEU A 286 8.53 -20.53 9.15
CA LEU A 286 8.96 -19.40 8.33
C LEU A 286 9.59 -18.30 9.19
N LEU A 287 8.91 -17.86 10.25
CA LEU A 287 9.39 -16.76 11.09
C LEU A 287 10.70 -17.10 11.80
N ARG A 288 10.88 -18.34 12.29
CA ARG A 288 12.15 -18.80 12.86
C ARG A 288 13.27 -18.78 11.82
N LYS A 289 12.99 -19.16 10.58
CA LYS A 289 13.94 -19.09 9.47
C LYS A 289 14.35 -17.65 9.18
N LEU A 290 13.38 -16.72 9.11
CA LEU A 290 13.64 -15.29 8.90
C LEU A 290 14.45 -14.69 10.06
N ARG A 291 14.14 -15.04 11.32
CA ARG A 291 14.88 -14.55 12.50
C ARG A 291 16.32 -15.12 12.58
N ALA A 292 16.54 -16.33 12.07
CA ALA A 292 17.87 -16.93 11.99
C ALA A 292 18.73 -16.38 10.85
N ALA A 293 18.14 -15.72 9.88
CA ALA A 293 18.82 -15.18 8.71
C ALA A 293 19.86 -14.10 9.08
N ARG A 294 20.92 -14.02 8.25
CA ARG A 294 21.95 -12.97 8.36
C ARG A 294 22.22 -12.40 6.96
N PRO A 295 22.21 -11.06 6.78
CA PRO A 295 21.92 -10.06 7.82
C PRO A 295 20.54 -10.22 8.43
N ARG A 296 20.30 -9.58 9.60
CA ARG A 296 18.99 -9.64 10.29
C ARG A 296 17.89 -9.10 9.40
N MET A 297 16.76 -9.81 9.38
CA MET A 297 15.55 -9.37 8.67
C MET A 297 14.64 -8.58 9.60
N THR A 298 14.15 -7.45 9.14
CA THR A 298 13.01 -6.77 9.72
C THR A 298 11.73 -7.46 9.27
N ILE A 299 10.90 -7.83 10.20
CA ILE A 299 9.64 -8.54 9.94
C ILE A 299 8.49 -7.66 10.38
N ARG A 300 7.73 -7.18 9.40
CA ARG A 300 6.44 -6.52 9.60
C ARG A 300 5.31 -7.50 9.39
N THR A 301 4.27 -7.37 10.19
CA THR A 301 3.04 -8.14 10.01
C THR A 301 1.80 -7.28 10.16
N THR A 302 0.67 -7.82 9.72
CA THR A 302 -0.65 -7.26 9.97
C THR A 302 -1.52 -8.36 10.54
N LEU A 303 -2.19 -8.08 11.65
CA LEU A 303 -3.06 -9.01 12.37
C LEU A 303 -4.50 -8.50 12.40
N MET A 304 -5.44 -9.41 12.53
CA MET A 304 -6.87 -9.12 12.62
C MET A 304 -7.42 -9.74 13.91
N VAL A 305 -8.15 -8.95 14.68
CA VAL A 305 -8.85 -9.40 15.90
C VAL A 305 -10.36 -9.37 15.71
N GLY A 306 -11.08 -10.18 16.47
CA GLY A 306 -12.54 -10.21 16.43
C GLY A 306 -13.11 -10.86 15.18
N PHE A 307 -12.34 -11.75 14.55
CA PHE A 307 -12.87 -12.56 13.43
C PHE A 307 -13.99 -13.48 13.94
N PRO A 308 -15.09 -13.70 13.16
CA PRO A 308 -16.21 -14.53 13.59
C PRO A 308 -15.78 -15.88 14.15
N GLY A 309 -16.19 -16.15 15.39
CA GLY A 309 -15.86 -17.38 16.15
C GLY A 309 -14.48 -17.39 16.81
N GLU A 310 -13.74 -16.30 16.81
CA GLU A 310 -12.51 -16.13 17.59
C GLU A 310 -12.86 -16.17 19.10
N THR A 311 -12.33 -17.17 19.79
CA THR A 311 -12.52 -17.30 21.24
C THR A 311 -11.49 -16.50 22.03
N GLU A 312 -11.70 -16.37 23.33
CA GLU A 312 -10.70 -15.76 24.21
C GLU A 312 -9.38 -16.55 24.22
N ALA A 313 -9.44 -17.87 24.10
CA ALA A 313 -8.24 -18.71 24.01
C ALA A 313 -7.45 -18.46 22.70
N ASP A 314 -8.15 -18.27 21.57
CA ASP A 314 -7.53 -17.93 20.29
C ASP A 314 -6.85 -16.54 20.35
N PHE A 315 -7.50 -15.57 20.99
CA PHE A 315 -6.94 -14.25 21.19
C PHE A 315 -5.71 -14.28 22.12
N GLN A 316 -5.75 -15.04 23.20
CA GLN A 316 -4.60 -15.20 24.10
C GLN A 316 -3.43 -15.89 23.36
N GLU A 317 -3.69 -16.91 22.51
CA GLU A 317 -2.67 -17.52 21.64
C GLU A 317 -2.03 -16.47 20.72
N LEU A 318 -2.82 -15.53 20.18
CA LEU A 318 -2.31 -14.44 19.35
C LEU A 318 -1.41 -13.49 20.16
N CYS A 319 -1.81 -13.14 21.39
CA CYS A 319 -1.00 -12.30 22.27
C CYS A 319 0.35 -12.97 22.65
N ASP A 320 0.32 -14.27 22.94
CA ASP A 320 1.54 -15.01 23.27
C ASP A 320 2.45 -15.17 22.07
N PHE A 321 1.88 -15.35 20.87
CA PHE A 321 2.60 -15.39 19.61
C PHE A 321 3.40 -14.12 19.35
N ILE A 322 2.81 -12.92 19.50
CA ILE A 322 3.53 -11.67 19.26
C ILE A 322 4.63 -11.44 20.31
N ARG A 323 4.42 -11.87 21.56
CA ARG A 323 5.46 -11.82 22.62
C ARG A 323 6.64 -12.74 22.32
N GLU A 324 6.39 -13.92 21.72
CA GLU A 324 7.44 -14.88 21.34
C GLU A 324 8.23 -14.38 20.12
N ILE A 325 7.55 -13.95 19.05
CA ILE A 325 8.18 -13.60 17.78
C ILE A 325 8.85 -12.22 17.83
N LYS A 326 8.26 -11.29 18.59
CA LYS A 326 8.73 -9.91 18.70
C LYS A 326 8.89 -9.26 17.32
N PHE A 327 7.76 -9.05 16.65
CA PHE A 327 7.75 -8.36 15.36
C PHE A 327 8.43 -6.99 15.49
N ASP A 328 9.18 -6.59 14.46
CA ASP A 328 9.81 -5.27 14.45
C ASP A 328 8.73 -4.21 14.29
N ASP A 329 7.80 -4.43 13.36
CA ASP A 329 6.64 -3.58 13.14
C ASP A 329 5.37 -4.45 13.02
N MET A 330 4.25 -3.94 13.50
CA MET A 330 2.97 -4.61 13.41
C MET A 330 1.83 -3.61 13.32
N GLY A 331 0.96 -3.81 12.33
CA GLY A 331 -0.36 -3.21 12.32
C GLY A 331 -1.42 -4.22 12.76
N ALA A 332 -2.48 -3.74 13.42
CA ALA A 332 -3.66 -4.55 13.70
C ALA A 332 -4.92 -3.81 13.26
N PHE A 333 -5.99 -4.54 13.03
CA PHE A 333 -7.32 -3.98 12.80
C PHE A 333 -8.41 -4.95 13.29
N THR A 334 -9.56 -4.40 13.61
CA THR A 334 -10.75 -5.18 13.96
C THR A 334 -11.39 -5.76 12.69
N PHE A 335 -11.95 -6.95 12.79
CA PHE A 335 -12.71 -7.51 11.67
C PHE A 335 -13.93 -6.64 11.35
N SER A 336 -14.02 -6.21 10.09
CA SER A 336 -15.16 -5.47 9.53
C SER A 336 -15.88 -6.36 8.50
N PRO A 337 -17.16 -6.70 8.70
CA PRO A 337 -17.90 -7.57 7.78
C PRO A 337 -18.18 -6.84 6.47
N GLN A 338 -17.59 -7.34 5.37
CA GLN A 338 -17.79 -6.75 4.05
C GLN A 338 -18.90 -7.48 3.29
N ASP A 339 -19.86 -6.72 2.78
CA ASP A 339 -21.00 -7.24 2.03
C ASP A 339 -20.56 -8.19 0.90
N GLY A 340 -21.20 -9.35 0.84
CA GLY A 340 -20.90 -10.36 -0.17
C GLY A 340 -19.79 -11.34 0.21
N THR A 341 -18.99 -11.05 1.23
CA THR A 341 -17.94 -11.97 1.70
C THR A 341 -18.53 -13.15 2.51
N PRO A 342 -17.88 -14.33 2.49
CA PRO A 342 -18.31 -15.46 3.33
C PRO A 342 -18.28 -15.13 4.81
N ALA A 343 -17.27 -14.40 5.32
CA ALA A 343 -17.13 -14.08 6.73
C ALA A 343 -18.25 -13.16 7.24
N ALA A 344 -18.79 -12.27 6.43
CA ALA A 344 -19.93 -11.43 6.81
C ALA A 344 -21.23 -12.23 7.08
N ARG A 345 -21.30 -13.46 6.54
CA ARG A 345 -22.47 -14.36 6.71
C ARG A 345 -22.32 -15.35 7.85
N MET A 346 -21.18 -15.38 8.53
CA MET A 346 -20.99 -16.23 9.70
C MET A 346 -21.85 -15.73 10.86
N THR A 347 -22.45 -16.65 11.63
CA THR A 347 -23.43 -16.31 12.66
C THR A 347 -22.83 -15.96 14.00
N ASP A 348 -21.56 -16.31 14.23
CA ASP A 348 -20.80 -16.13 15.45
C ASP A 348 -19.92 -14.86 15.38
N GLN A 349 -20.54 -13.76 14.98
CA GLN A 349 -19.92 -12.42 14.98
C GLN A 349 -19.53 -12.01 16.40
N ILE A 350 -18.44 -11.28 16.53
CA ILE A 350 -17.94 -10.76 17.80
C ILE A 350 -18.45 -9.32 17.98
N ASP A 351 -18.86 -8.98 19.20
CA ASP A 351 -19.30 -7.63 19.55
C ASP A 351 -18.19 -6.59 19.33
N GLU A 352 -18.54 -5.40 18.84
CA GLU A 352 -17.57 -4.34 18.53
C GLU A 352 -16.72 -3.96 19.75
N GLU A 353 -17.33 -3.86 20.94
CA GLU A 353 -16.63 -3.55 22.19
C GLU A 353 -15.52 -4.57 22.49
N VAL A 354 -15.79 -5.87 22.25
CA VAL A 354 -14.78 -6.93 22.42
C VAL A 354 -13.67 -6.82 21.38
N LYS A 355 -14.01 -6.49 20.13
CA LYS A 355 -13.01 -6.29 19.06
C LYS A 355 -12.07 -5.13 19.40
N GLU A 356 -12.63 -3.99 19.83
CA GLU A 356 -11.85 -2.81 20.20
C GLU A 356 -10.94 -3.09 21.40
N ASP A 357 -11.45 -3.76 22.43
CA ASP A 357 -10.66 -4.15 23.60
C ASP A 357 -9.47 -5.05 23.19
N ARG A 358 -9.72 -6.09 22.38
CA ARG A 358 -8.66 -6.95 21.84
C ARG A 358 -7.64 -6.18 20.99
N TYR A 359 -8.10 -5.25 20.15
CA TYR A 359 -7.23 -4.39 19.36
C TYR A 359 -6.30 -3.57 20.25
N HIS A 360 -6.84 -2.90 21.26
CA HIS A 360 -6.04 -2.07 22.17
C HIS A 360 -5.04 -2.89 22.99
N GLN A 361 -5.45 -4.08 23.48
CA GLN A 361 -4.55 -4.99 24.19
C GLN A 361 -3.40 -5.44 23.27
N LEU A 362 -3.69 -5.86 22.04
CA LEU A 362 -2.69 -6.33 21.09
C LEU A 362 -1.70 -5.22 20.71
N MET A 363 -2.20 -4.00 20.45
CA MET A 363 -1.37 -2.85 20.11
C MET A 363 -0.50 -2.38 21.29
N ALA A 364 -1.01 -2.45 22.53
CA ALA A 364 -0.22 -2.12 23.71
C ALA A 364 0.95 -3.09 23.91
N ILE A 365 0.74 -4.40 23.67
CA ILE A 365 1.83 -5.39 23.71
C ILE A 365 2.89 -5.07 22.63
N GLN A 366 2.45 -4.79 21.40
CA GLN A 366 3.38 -4.48 20.31
C GLN A 366 4.15 -3.18 20.55
N ALA A 367 3.54 -2.16 21.11
CA ALA A 367 4.23 -0.90 21.42
C ALA A 367 5.46 -1.13 22.31
N GLY A 368 5.31 -1.94 23.38
CA GLY A 368 6.45 -2.31 24.23
C GLY A 368 7.50 -3.17 23.52
N ILE A 369 7.08 -4.04 22.58
CA ILE A 369 8.00 -4.85 21.78
C ILE A 369 8.78 -3.95 20.80
N SER A 370 8.10 -3.01 20.14
CA SER A 370 8.73 -2.08 19.21
C SER A 370 9.74 -1.18 19.90
N GLU A 371 9.42 -0.66 21.10
CA GLU A 371 10.35 0.10 21.92
C GLU A 371 11.60 -0.73 22.28
N GLU A 372 11.44 -1.97 22.78
CA GLU A 372 12.57 -2.89 23.06
C GLU A 372 13.42 -3.17 21.81
N ASN A 373 12.80 -3.28 20.62
CA ASN A 373 13.51 -3.51 19.37
C ASN A 373 14.28 -2.25 18.93
N ASN A 374 13.70 -1.06 19.08
CA ASN A 374 14.33 0.23 18.76
C ASN A 374 15.47 0.57 19.72
N GLU A 375 15.34 0.28 21.02
CA GLU A 375 16.44 0.43 22.00
C GLU A 375 17.70 -0.35 21.59
N ARG A 376 17.54 -1.50 20.92
CA ARG A 376 18.68 -2.30 20.42
C ARG A 376 19.42 -1.68 19.24
N LEU A 377 18.82 -0.67 18.61
CA LEU A 377 19.45 0.06 17.50
C LEU A 377 20.27 1.24 18.00
N ILE A 378 20.13 1.67 19.27
CA ILE A 378 20.94 2.71 19.87
C ILE A 378 22.42 2.31 19.81
N ASP A 379 23.30 3.29 19.59
CA ASP A 379 24.74 3.11 19.35
C ASP A 379 25.08 2.30 18.08
N THR A 380 24.15 2.22 17.11
CA THR A 380 24.42 1.61 15.78
C THR A 380 24.35 2.64 14.66
N ASP A 381 24.97 2.29 13.52
CA ASP A 381 24.96 3.11 12.32
C ASP A 381 23.88 2.61 11.35
N ALA A 382 23.23 3.54 10.65
CA ALA A 382 22.26 3.24 9.63
C ALA A 382 22.36 4.20 8.43
N GLU A 383 21.93 3.74 7.25
CA GLU A 383 21.71 4.63 6.10
C GLU A 383 20.25 5.07 6.10
N VAL A 384 20.01 6.37 6.01
CA VAL A 384 18.68 6.98 6.01
C VAL A 384 18.43 7.68 4.68
N LEU A 385 17.26 7.44 4.10
CA LEU A 385 16.68 8.26 3.03
C LEU A 385 15.93 9.42 3.67
N VAL A 386 16.40 10.64 3.44
CA VAL A 386 15.77 11.88 3.91
C VAL A 386 14.47 12.12 3.10
N GLU A 387 13.36 12.36 3.80
CA GLU A 387 12.06 12.59 3.18
C GLU A 387 11.56 14.03 3.36
N GLU A 388 11.90 14.65 4.49
CA GLU A 388 11.40 15.96 4.84
C GLU A 388 12.44 16.72 5.66
N ILE A 389 12.47 18.03 5.51
CA ILE A 389 13.18 18.93 6.42
C ILE A 389 12.15 19.69 7.23
N ILE A 390 12.18 19.49 8.53
CA ILE A 390 11.30 20.13 9.50
C ILE A 390 12.04 21.31 10.11
N GLU A 391 11.44 22.47 10.12
CA GLU A 391 11.95 23.66 10.79
C GLU A 391 10.91 24.15 11.79
N ASP A 392 11.30 24.27 13.07
CA ASP A 392 10.42 24.81 14.08
C ASP A 392 10.42 26.35 14.06
N GLY A 393 9.49 26.97 14.81
CA GLY A 393 9.38 28.42 14.88
C GLY A 393 10.55 29.12 15.59
N GLU A 394 11.51 28.36 16.14
CA GLU A 394 12.70 28.83 16.84
C GLU A 394 13.97 28.70 15.97
N GLY A 395 13.83 28.16 14.76
CA GLY A 395 14.93 27.99 13.80
C GLY A 395 15.73 26.70 14.00
N HIS A 396 15.27 25.76 14.82
CA HIS A 396 15.85 24.42 14.89
C HIS A 396 15.43 23.63 13.65
N ARG A 397 16.41 23.00 13.01
CA ARG A 397 16.21 22.16 11.83
C ARG A 397 16.43 20.70 12.19
N GLN A 398 15.55 19.86 11.73
CA GLN A 398 15.61 18.41 11.84
C GLN A 398 15.26 17.78 10.49
N ALA A 399 15.95 16.72 10.09
CA ALA A 399 15.53 15.95 8.93
C ALA A 399 14.75 14.74 9.41
N LYS A 400 13.63 14.47 8.74
CA LYS A 400 12.85 13.25 8.88
C LYS A 400 13.13 12.33 7.71
N GLY A 401 13.33 11.05 7.99
CA GLY A 401 13.60 10.06 6.96
C GLY A 401 13.34 8.65 7.43
N ARG A 402 13.78 7.68 6.65
CA ARG A 402 13.62 6.25 6.93
C ARG A 402 14.88 5.48 6.60
N THR A 403 15.12 4.43 7.36
CA THR A 403 16.11 3.41 6.99
C THR A 403 15.54 2.42 5.97
N SER A 404 16.41 1.54 5.43
CA SER A 404 15.95 0.39 4.63
C SER A 404 15.09 -0.60 5.43
N TYR A 405 15.00 -0.45 6.74
CA TYR A 405 14.22 -1.29 7.66
C TYR A 405 12.82 -0.75 7.95
N GLN A 406 12.47 0.42 7.44
CA GLN A 406 11.20 1.11 7.66
C GLN A 406 10.50 1.36 6.33
N ALA A 407 9.25 0.97 6.21
CA ALA A 407 8.44 1.20 5.02
C ALA A 407 7.78 2.58 5.04
N PRO A 408 7.60 3.24 3.89
CA PRO A 408 6.93 4.53 3.82
C PRO A 408 5.47 4.42 4.31
N GLU A 409 5.01 5.46 5.01
CA GLU A 409 3.63 5.68 5.44
C GLU A 409 3.08 4.73 6.51
N VAL A 410 3.75 3.60 6.79
CA VAL A 410 3.20 2.56 7.67
C VAL A 410 4.08 2.21 8.87
N ASP A 411 5.38 2.51 8.81
CA ASP A 411 6.33 2.27 9.90
C ASP A 411 6.81 3.60 10.50
N GLY A 412 7.64 3.53 11.54
CA GLY A 412 8.22 4.72 12.18
C GLY A 412 9.25 5.45 11.33
N ASN A 413 9.74 6.56 11.84
CA ASN A 413 10.68 7.44 11.15
C ASN A 413 12.01 7.54 11.92
N VAL A 414 13.03 8.08 11.24
CA VAL A 414 14.27 8.52 11.85
C VAL A 414 14.31 10.05 11.80
N TYR A 415 14.47 10.67 12.95
CA TYR A 415 14.66 12.11 13.08
C TYR A 415 16.15 12.40 13.26
N ILE A 416 16.72 13.17 12.36
CA ILE A 416 18.15 13.51 12.34
C ILE A 416 18.33 14.94 12.83
N ASP A 417 18.98 15.09 13.98
CA ASP A 417 19.29 16.40 14.54
C ASP A 417 20.42 17.07 13.76
N ASN A 418 20.33 18.41 13.63
CA ASN A 418 21.33 19.21 12.93
C ASN A 418 21.69 18.70 11.53
N PRO A 419 20.70 18.59 10.61
CA PRO A 419 20.87 17.91 9.33
C PRO A 419 21.79 18.65 8.34
N GLY A 420 22.30 19.84 8.68
CA GLY A 420 23.14 20.62 7.79
C GLY A 420 22.44 20.97 6.47
N ASP A 421 23.07 20.65 5.34
CA ASP A 421 22.58 20.95 3.99
C ASP A 421 21.76 19.80 3.35
N LEU A 422 21.36 18.80 4.15
CA LEU A 422 20.54 17.66 3.67
C LEU A 422 19.22 18.14 3.04
N LYS A 423 18.78 17.39 2.04
CA LYS A 423 17.53 17.64 1.27
C LYS A 423 16.73 16.36 1.12
N PRO A 424 15.42 16.46 0.90
CA PRO A 424 14.60 15.32 0.53
C PRO A 424 15.17 14.56 -0.68
N GLY A 425 15.32 13.25 -0.55
CA GLY A 425 15.94 12.36 -1.53
C GLY A 425 17.42 12.04 -1.29
N ASP A 426 18.07 12.70 -0.36
CA ASP A 426 19.45 12.38 0.01
C ASP A 426 19.51 11.09 0.83
N PHE A 427 20.56 10.31 0.61
CA PHE A 427 20.92 9.16 1.43
C PHE A 427 22.12 9.53 2.30
N VAL A 428 21.95 9.41 3.60
CA VAL A 428 22.96 9.82 4.59
C VAL A 428 23.23 8.70 5.61
N ASN A 429 24.49 8.53 5.98
CA ASN A 429 24.84 7.65 7.10
C ASN A 429 24.66 8.41 8.39
N VAL A 430 23.97 7.80 9.33
CA VAL A 430 23.68 8.35 10.65
C VAL A 430 24.10 7.40 11.75
N HIS A 431 24.33 7.95 12.94
CA HIS A 431 24.50 7.23 14.19
C HIS A 431 23.21 7.37 15.00
N ILE A 432 22.59 6.26 15.40
CA ILE A 432 21.33 6.25 16.17
C ILE A 432 21.66 6.50 17.62
N ILE A 433 21.08 7.55 18.20
CA ILE A 433 21.38 8.02 19.57
C ILE A 433 20.25 7.76 20.56
N ASP A 434 19.01 7.60 20.09
CA ASP A 434 17.84 7.28 20.93
C ASP A 434 16.77 6.52 20.13
N GLY A 435 15.88 5.82 20.83
CA GLY A 435 14.81 5.01 20.23
C GLY A 435 13.56 4.98 21.09
N TYR A 436 12.40 5.21 20.46
CA TYR A 436 11.06 5.19 21.05
C TYR A 436 10.23 4.04 20.48
N ALA A 437 8.99 3.93 20.90
CA ALA A 437 8.11 2.85 20.44
C ALA A 437 7.99 2.74 18.90
N TYR A 438 8.08 3.86 18.18
CA TYR A 438 7.96 3.87 16.72
C TYR A 438 9.13 4.57 16.03
N ASP A 439 9.68 5.62 16.62
CA ASP A 439 10.64 6.50 15.98
C ASP A 439 12.06 6.38 16.58
N LEU A 440 13.04 6.74 15.77
CA LEU A 440 14.45 6.78 16.13
C LEU A 440 14.97 8.22 16.05
N ILE A 441 15.93 8.55 16.91
CA ILE A 441 16.69 9.81 16.84
C ILE A 441 18.11 9.49 16.43
N ALA A 442 18.67 10.31 15.55
CA ALA A 442 20.01 10.08 15.02
C ALA A 442 20.76 11.39 14.79
N GLU A 443 22.07 11.28 14.64
CA GLU A 443 22.96 12.35 14.21
C GLU A 443 23.69 11.95 12.93
N VAL A 444 24.02 12.94 12.10
CA VAL A 444 24.82 12.70 10.89
C VAL A 444 26.18 12.16 11.30
N LYS A 445 26.60 11.05 10.71
CA LYS A 445 27.92 10.47 10.93
C LYS A 445 28.95 11.26 10.12
N GLU A 446 29.97 11.79 10.82
CA GLU A 446 31.11 12.49 10.22
C GLU A 446 31.99 11.58 9.32
#